data_ee53dbf7188de3ea8f6d1fe514e5371e
#
_entry.id   ee53dbf7188de3ea8f6d1fe514e5371e
#
_cell.length_a   1.000
_cell.length_b   1.000
_cell.length_c   1.000
_cell.angle_alpha   90.00
_cell.angle_beta   90.00
_cell.angle_gamma   90.00
#
_symmetry.space_group_name_H-M   'P 1'
#
loop_
_entity.id
_entity.type
_entity.pdbx_description
1 polymer ?
#
loop_
_entity_poly.entity_id
_entity_poly.type
_entity_poly.pdbx_seq_one_letter_code
_entity_poly.pdbx_strand_id
1 'polypeptide(L)'
;MFIDGGIGYAGVEPGSVAFAAKSAEEAGYDGLWAPETGHDPFLALALASQSTEKVLLGTGIAVAFARNPMTLASLANDLQLYSRGRFALGLGSQIKAHIEKRFSMPWSHPAPRMRELILAMRAIWDCWNNGTKLDFRGEFYTHTLMTPFFNPGPNPFGPPKVFLAAVGEHMTRVAAEVADGLLVHGFTTERYLKEVTTPVLEEALRAAGKDRAQFQVSYPGFVVTGTNEEEMVAAAQAVKAQIAFYGSTPAYRPVLELHGWGDLQGELNVLSKQGKWKEMGELISDDMLAAFAVQGTPEEIPRLVLERFG
;
A
#
# COMPACT_ATOMS: atom_id res chain seq x y z
N MET A 1 -10.20 2.47 15.75
CA MET A 1 -9.64 1.77 14.57
C MET A 1 -10.43 2.23 13.35
N PHE A 2 -9.77 2.42 12.19
CA PHE A 2 -10.42 2.67 10.91
C PHE A 2 -10.57 1.35 10.15
N ILE A 3 -11.68 1.18 9.43
CA ILE A 3 -11.94 0.00 8.60
C ILE A 3 -11.97 0.45 7.15
N ASP A 4 -10.97 0.02 6.40
CA ASP A 4 -10.81 0.37 5.00
C ASP A 4 -11.16 -0.82 4.09
N GLY A 5 -11.66 -0.50 2.90
CA GLY A 5 -11.94 -1.47 1.84
C GLY A 5 -11.01 -1.33 0.64
N GLY A 6 -11.00 -2.36 -0.21
CA GLY A 6 -10.36 -2.30 -1.52
C GLY A 6 -11.34 -1.83 -2.59
N ILE A 7 -10.89 -0.94 -3.46
CA ILE A 7 -11.57 -0.66 -4.73
C ILE A 7 -10.79 -1.37 -5.83
N GLY A 8 -11.38 -2.46 -6.34
CA GLY A 8 -10.83 -3.19 -7.47
C GLY A 8 -11.61 -2.93 -8.74
N TYR A 9 -10.98 -3.13 -9.88
CA TYR A 9 -11.71 -3.21 -11.14
C TYR A 9 -12.46 -4.55 -11.22
N ALA A 10 -13.61 -4.62 -10.59
CA ALA A 10 -14.55 -5.72 -10.78
C ALA A 10 -15.31 -5.48 -12.09
N GLY A 11 -14.69 -5.80 -13.23
CA GLY A 11 -15.30 -5.61 -14.54
C GLY A 11 -14.83 -4.35 -15.28
N VAL A 12 -15.13 -4.31 -16.55
CA VAL A 12 -14.61 -3.31 -17.53
C VAL A 12 -15.45 -2.03 -17.55
N GLU A 13 -16.53 -1.96 -16.79
CA GLU A 13 -17.45 -0.81 -16.84
C GLU A 13 -17.05 0.27 -15.84
N PRO A 14 -16.77 1.50 -16.31
CA PRO A 14 -16.45 2.63 -15.43
C PRO A 14 -17.50 2.91 -14.34
N GLY A 15 -18.78 2.63 -14.63
CA GLY A 15 -19.88 2.75 -13.69
C GLY A 15 -19.81 1.80 -12.50
N SER A 16 -19.14 0.64 -12.65
CA SER A 16 -18.99 -0.33 -11.55
C SER A 16 -18.10 0.22 -10.42
N VAL A 17 -17.05 1.01 -10.74
CA VAL A 17 -16.18 1.63 -9.74
C VAL A 17 -16.94 2.67 -8.92
N ALA A 18 -17.70 3.54 -9.58
CA ALA A 18 -18.51 4.56 -8.91
C ALA A 18 -19.56 3.95 -7.99
N PHE A 19 -20.25 2.90 -8.48
CA PHE A 19 -21.23 2.16 -7.68
C PHE A 19 -20.60 1.47 -6.47
N ALA A 20 -19.47 0.75 -6.67
CA ALA A 20 -18.77 0.06 -5.58
C ALA A 20 -18.27 1.04 -4.52
N ALA A 21 -17.72 2.20 -4.94
CA ALA A 21 -17.25 3.22 -4.02
C ALA A 21 -18.38 3.79 -3.17
N LYS A 22 -19.52 4.11 -3.79
CA LYS A 22 -20.71 4.61 -3.11
C LYS A 22 -21.27 3.58 -2.14
N SER A 23 -21.40 2.33 -2.58
CA SER A 23 -21.90 1.24 -1.72
C SER A 23 -21.01 0.99 -0.51
N ALA A 24 -19.68 1.07 -0.68
CA ALA A 24 -18.75 0.94 0.44
C ALA A 24 -18.87 2.11 1.42
N GLU A 25 -19.02 3.34 0.93
CA GLU A 25 -19.28 4.50 1.80
C GLU A 25 -20.60 4.35 2.57
N GLU A 26 -21.67 3.90 1.91
CA GLU A 26 -22.97 3.63 2.54
C GLU A 26 -22.89 2.49 3.56
N ALA A 27 -22.03 1.50 3.33
CA ALA A 27 -21.74 0.41 4.28
C ALA A 27 -20.89 0.85 5.49
N GLY A 28 -20.36 2.09 5.49
CA GLY A 28 -19.63 2.66 6.61
C GLY A 28 -18.12 2.42 6.62
N TYR A 29 -17.50 2.10 5.49
CA TYR A 29 -16.05 2.09 5.38
C TYR A 29 -15.46 3.49 5.59
N ASP A 30 -14.30 3.57 6.24
CA ASP A 30 -13.57 4.81 6.49
C ASP A 30 -12.70 5.23 5.30
N GLY A 31 -12.16 4.26 4.55
CA GLY A 31 -11.30 4.48 3.39
C GLY A 31 -11.40 3.41 2.32
N LEU A 32 -10.99 3.76 1.10
CA LEU A 32 -10.96 2.87 -0.06
C LEU A 32 -9.62 2.97 -0.77
N TRP A 33 -8.95 1.83 -0.94
CA TRP A 33 -7.62 1.74 -1.53
C TRP A 33 -7.65 1.04 -2.88
N ALA A 34 -7.11 1.69 -3.91
CA ALA A 34 -7.01 1.15 -5.27
C ALA A 34 -5.59 0.62 -5.54
N PRO A 35 -5.41 -0.69 -5.85
CA PRO A 35 -4.12 -1.25 -6.20
C PRO A 35 -3.76 -1.00 -7.67
N GLU A 36 -2.48 -0.81 -7.98
CA GLU A 36 -1.97 -0.81 -9.35
C GLU A 36 -1.59 -2.23 -9.77
N THR A 37 -2.51 -2.89 -10.46
CA THR A 37 -2.32 -4.26 -10.97
C THR A 37 -2.40 -4.28 -12.50
N GLY A 38 -3.54 -4.65 -13.07
CA GLY A 38 -3.82 -4.59 -14.51
C GLY A 38 -4.24 -3.20 -15.00
N HIS A 39 -4.66 -2.33 -14.08
CA HIS A 39 -5.17 -0.99 -14.38
C HIS A 39 -4.48 0.07 -13.54
N ASP A 40 -4.56 1.33 -13.99
CA ASP A 40 -4.04 2.49 -13.27
C ASP A 40 -4.98 2.87 -12.12
N PRO A 41 -4.48 2.98 -10.88
CA PRO A 41 -5.31 3.26 -9.71
C PRO A 41 -5.87 4.68 -9.69
N PHE A 42 -5.20 5.66 -10.29
CA PHE A 42 -5.63 7.05 -10.25
C PHE A 42 -6.95 7.27 -10.99
N LEU A 43 -7.18 6.54 -12.10
CA LEU A 43 -8.44 6.64 -12.85
C LEU A 43 -9.62 6.11 -12.04
N ALA A 44 -9.46 4.98 -11.35
CA ALA A 44 -10.50 4.46 -10.47
C ALA A 44 -10.84 5.44 -9.35
N LEU A 45 -9.82 6.03 -8.72
CA LEU A 45 -9.99 6.99 -7.64
C LEU A 45 -10.60 8.31 -8.10
N ALA A 46 -10.33 8.74 -9.35
CA ALA A 46 -11.01 9.88 -9.95
C ALA A 46 -12.52 9.64 -10.08
N LEU A 47 -12.93 8.44 -10.52
CA LEU A 47 -14.35 8.06 -10.59
C LEU A 47 -14.98 7.95 -9.19
N ALA A 48 -14.28 7.33 -8.25
CA ALA A 48 -14.73 7.20 -6.86
C ALA A 48 -14.90 8.56 -6.18
N SER A 49 -14.01 9.53 -6.46
CA SER A 49 -14.07 10.87 -5.88
C SER A 49 -15.35 11.63 -6.22
N GLN A 50 -15.97 11.34 -7.37
CA GLN A 50 -17.21 11.97 -7.82
C GLN A 50 -18.46 11.27 -7.27
N SER A 51 -18.34 10.05 -6.77
CA SER A 51 -19.47 9.24 -6.27
C SER A 51 -19.50 9.09 -4.75
N THR A 52 -18.51 9.66 -4.05
CA THR A 52 -18.37 9.60 -2.58
C THR A 52 -18.16 10.98 -1.98
N GLU A 53 -18.51 11.16 -0.70
CA GLU A 53 -18.40 12.42 0.01
C GLU A 53 -17.52 12.38 1.26
N LYS A 54 -17.30 11.19 1.87
CA LYS A 54 -16.69 11.06 3.21
C LYS A 54 -15.48 10.16 3.23
N VAL A 55 -15.51 9.00 2.53
CA VAL A 55 -14.43 8.02 2.59
C VAL A 55 -13.11 8.59 2.10
N LEU A 56 -12.02 8.23 2.79
CA LEU A 56 -10.67 8.43 2.29
C LEU A 56 -10.48 7.64 1.00
N LEU A 57 -9.80 8.21 0.03
CA LEU A 57 -9.47 7.56 -1.24
C LEU A 57 -7.96 7.47 -1.38
N GLY A 58 -7.43 6.26 -1.50
CA GLY A 58 -5.99 6.06 -1.53
C GLY A 58 -5.50 5.09 -2.61
N THR A 59 -4.27 5.29 -3.07
CA THR A 59 -3.59 4.27 -3.87
C THR A 59 -2.95 3.22 -2.95
N GLY A 60 -3.26 1.96 -3.12
CA GLY A 60 -2.72 0.87 -2.31
C GLY A 60 -2.10 -0.26 -3.12
N ILE A 61 -1.02 0.00 -3.81
CA ILE A 61 -0.11 1.15 -3.98
C ILE A 61 -0.08 1.62 -5.45
N ALA A 62 0.35 2.89 -5.66
CA ALA A 62 0.85 3.31 -6.96
C ALA A 62 2.34 2.97 -7.08
N VAL A 63 2.75 2.46 -8.26
CA VAL A 63 4.14 2.05 -8.51
C VAL A 63 5.00 3.30 -8.72
N ALA A 64 5.76 3.69 -7.69
CA ALA A 64 6.51 4.93 -7.66
C ALA A 64 7.60 5.00 -8.73
N PHE A 65 8.37 3.91 -8.90
CA PHE A 65 9.52 3.92 -9.83
C PHE A 65 9.14 3.76 -11.31
N ALA A 66 7.86 3.55 -11.61
CA ALA A 66 7.33 3.66 -12.96
C ALA A 66 7.04 5.11 -13.38
N ARG A 67 7.10 6.05 -12.44
CA ARG A 67 6.76 7.47 -12.62
C ARG A 67 7.87 8.38 -12.09
N ASN A 68 7.78 9.66 -12.37
CA ASN A 68 8.68 10.66 -11.79
C ASN A 68 7.95 11.52 -10.73
N PRO A 69 8.69 12.22 -9.84
CA PRO A 69 8.09 13.04 -8.78
C PRO A 69 7.11 14.10 -9.28
N MET A 70 7.38 14.77 -10.40
CA MET A 70 6.49 15.81 -10.92
C MET A 70 5.14 15.24 -11.37
N THR A 71 5.17 14.11 -12.12
CA THR A 71 3.93 13.44 -12.55
C THR A 71 3.09 12.96 -11.36
N LEU A 72 3.73 12.36 -10.35
CA LEU A 72 3.05 11.92 -9.15
C LEU A 72 2.50 13.10 -8.34
N ALA A 73 3.27 14.17 -8.21
CA ALA A 73 2.84 15.39 -7.52
C ALA A 73 1.61 16.00 -8.17
N SER A 74 1.57 16.08 -9.51
CA SER A 74 0.42 16.61 -10.26
C SER A 74 -0.82 15.74 -10.09
N LEU A 75 -0.70 14.42 -10.34
CA LEU A 75 -1.81 13.48 -10.17
C LEU A 75 -2.40 13.51 -8.75
N ALA A 76 -1.53 13.52 -7.76
CA ALA A 76 -1.96 13.54 -6.37
C ALA A 76 -2.61 14.87 -5.97
N ASN A 77 -2.10 15.99 -6.48
CA ASN A 77 -2.69 17.31 -6.26
C ASN A 77 -4.08 17.43 -6.88
N ASP A 78 -4.27 16.93 -8.10
CA ASP A 78 -5.56 16.96 -8.77
C ASP A 78 -6.58 16.06 -8.07
N LEU A 79 -6.18 14.85 -7.65
CA LEU A 79 -7.06 13.99 -6.87
C LEU A 79 -7.39 14.55 -5.48
N GLN A 80 -6.45 15.25 -4.84
CA GLN A 80 -6.70 15.95 -3.59
C GLN A 80 -7.78 17.04 -3.79
N LEU A 81 -7.70 17.76 -4.90
CA LEU A 81 -8.71 18.77 -5.26
C LEU A 81 -10.07 18.10 -5.56
N TYR A 82 -10.11 17.10 -6.44
CA TYR A 82 -11.36 16.43 -6.84
C TYR A 82 -12.03 15.68 -5.69
N SER A 83 -11.28 15.09 -4.80
CA SER A 83 -11.79 14.42 -3.60
C SER A 83 -12.11 15.38 -2.44
N ARG A 84 -11.88 16.70 -2.60
CA ARG A 84 -12.06 17.70 -1.55
C ARG A 84 -11.27 17.40 -0.28
N GLY A 85 -9.98 17.08 -0.45
CA GLY A 85 -9.06 16.83 0.67
C GLY A 85 -9.05 15.40 1.20
N ARG A 86 -9.73 14.45 0.55
CA ARG A 86 -9.85 13.06 0.99
C ARG A 86 -8.86 12.11 0.31
N PHE A 87 -7.88 12.60 -0.45
CA PHE A 87 -6.92 11.75 -1.15
C PHE A 87 -5.68 11.44 -0.32
N ALA A 88 -5.23 10.20 -0.37
CA ALA A 88 -3.97 9.73 0.18
C ALA A 88 -3.14 9.02 -0.91
N LEU A 89 -1.90 9.47 -1.11
CA LEU A 89 -0.99 8.87 -2.07
C LEU A 89 -0.20 7.73 -1.43
N GLY A 90 -0.64 6.50 -1.63
CA GLY A 90 0.09 5.30 -1.21
C GLY A 90 1.06 4.85 -2.30
N LEU A 91 2.35 4.81 -1.98
CA LEU A 91 3.44 4.51 -2.88
C LEU A 91 4.12 3.19 -2.53
N GLY A 92 4.62 2.50 -3.55
CA GLY A 92 5.47 1.33 -3.39
C GLY A 92 6.53 1.26 -4.47
N SER A 93 7.69 0.65 -4.15
CA SER A 93 8.80 0.52 -5.10
C SER A 93 8.55 -0.51 -6.18
N GLN A 94 7.64 -1.47 -5.95
CA GLN A 94 7.53 -2.69 -6.73
C GLN A 94 8.83 -3.53 -6.67
N ILE A 95 8.94 -4.62 -7.41
CA ILE A 95 10.16 -5.43 -7.51
C ILE A 95 10.95 -5.10 -8.79
N LYS A 96 12.26 -5.34 -8.76
CA LYS A 96 13.18 -5.07 -9.87
C LYS A 96 12.67 -5.59 -11.21
N ALA A 97 12.19 -6.84 -11.25
CA ALA A 97 11.74 -7.46 -12.49
C ALA A 97 10.57 -6.71 -13.16
N HIS A 98 9.62 -6.19 -12.37
CA HIS A 98 8.51 -5.40 -12.89
C HIS A 98 8.98 -4.02 -13.37
N ILE A 99 9.84 -3.34 -12.60
CA ILE A 99 10.34 -2.03 -12.97
C ILE A 99 11.13 -2.09 -14.28
N GLU A 100 12.08 -3.04 -14.40
CA GLU A 100 12.93 -3.12 -15.58
C GLU A 100 12.23 -3.74 -16.79
N LYS A 101 11.44 -4.82 -16.61
CA LYS A 101 10.90 -5.60 -17.72
C LYS A 101 9.48 -5.23 -18.14
N ARG A 102 8.64 -4.73 -17.18
CA ARG A 102 7.27 -4.32 -17.47
C ARG A 102 7.17 -2.82 -17.74
N PHE A 103 7.86 -2.00 -16.91
CA PHE A 103 7.81 -0.54 -17.04
C PHE A 103 8.99 0.05 -17.82
N SER A 104 10.01 -0.75 -18.17
CA SER A 104 11.22 -0.29 -18.89
C SER A 104 11.93 0.88 -18.21
N MET A 105 11.98 0.86 -16.86
CA MET A 105 12.59 1.90 -16.05
C MET A 105 13.79 1.36 -15.27
N PRO A 106 14.80 2.19 -14.96
CA PRO A 106 15.96 1.74 -14.20
C PRO A 106 15.59 1.39 -12.75
N TRP A 107 16.18 0.31 -12.23
CA TRP A 107 16.10 -0.07 -10.84
C TRP A 107 17.44 0.20 -10.13
N SER A 108 17.41 1.00 -9.08
CA SER A 108 18.57 1.23 -8.22
C SER A 108 18.14 1.73 -6.84
N HIS A 109 18.93 1.39 -5.80
CA HIS A 109 18.89 1.99 -4.46
C HIS A 109 17.45 2.25 -3.93
N PRO A 110 16.60 1.22 -3.76
CA PRO A 110 15.16 1.45 -3.60
C PRO A 110 14.79 2.33 -2.41
N ALA A 111 15.43 2.19 -1.26
CA ALA A 111 15.09 3.00 -0.09
C ALA A 111 15.60 4.46 -0.21
N PRO A 112 16.87 4.75 -0.52
CA PRO A 112 17.33 6.13 -0.76
C PRO A 112 16.58 6.82 -1.89
N ARG A 113 16.33 6.13 -3.00
CA ARG A 113 15.58 6.68 -4.14
C ARG A 113 14.12 6.98 -3.80
N MET A 114 13.46 6.15 -3.00
CA MET A 114 12.09 6.39 -2.55
C MET A 114 12.02 7.60 -1.62
N ARG A 115 12.98 7.69 -0.68
CA ARG A 115 13.12 8.86 0.19
C ARG A 115 13.20 10.14 -0.63
N GLU A 116 14.11 10.16 -1.60
CA GLU A 116 14.33 11.33 -2.45
C GLU A 116 13.11 11.65 -3.32
N LEU A 117 12.42 10.64 -3.87
CA LEU A 117 11.20 10.82 -4.64
C LEU A 117 10.11 11.54 -3.83
N ILE A 118 9.89 11.13 -2.58
CA ILE A 118 8.89 11.75 -1.70
C ILE A 118 9.31 13.18 -1.33
N LEU A 119 10.59 13.41 -1.01
CA LEU A 119 11.09 14.75 -0.71
C LEU A 119 10.99 15.70 -1.92
N ALA A 120 11.25 15.19 -3.12
CA ALA A 120 11.07 15.95 -4.37
C ALA A 120 9.60 16.35 -4.58
N MET A 121 8.65 15.43 -4.36
CA MET A 121 7.21 15.77 -4.43
C MET A 121 6.83 16.83 -3.39
N ARG A 122 7.32 16.72 -2.16
CA ARG A 122 7.07 17.72 -1.11
C ARG A 122 7.61 19.09 -1.49
N ALA A 123 8.79 19.17 -2.09
CA ALA A 123 9.35 20.43 -2.61
C ALA A 123 8.51 21.02 -3.75
N ILE A 124 7.96 20.16 -4.62
CA ILE A 124 7.05 20.60 -5.68
C ILE A 124 5.74 21.17 -5.07
N TRP A 125 5.11 20.45 -4.14
CA TRP A 125 3.91 20.95 -3.47
C TRP A 125 4.16 22.21 -2.63
N ASP A 126 5.32 22.34 -2.00
CA ASP A 126 5.70 23.55 -1.27
C ASP A 126 5.83 24.75 -2.23
N CYS A 127 6.42 24.53 -3.40
CA CYS A 127 6.48 25.56 -4.45
C CYS A 127 5.07 26.00 -4.89
N TRP A 128 4.13 25.08 -5.06
CA TRP A 128 2.76 25.40 -5.46
C TRP A 128 1.93 26.07 -4.36
N ASN A 129 2.02 25.58 -3.12
CA ASN A 129 1.19 26.04 -2.03
C ASN A 129 1.73 27.30 -1.34
N ASN A 130 3.05 27.44 -1.23
CA ASN A 130 3.69 28.49 -0.44
C ASN A 130 4.48 29.51 -1.33
N GLY A 131 4.56 29.26 -2.64
CA GLY A 131 5.31 30.12 -3.57
C GLY A 131 6.82 30.05 -3.42
N THR A 132 7.34 29.03 -2.75
CA THR A 132 8.79 28.81 -2.64
C THR A 132 9.40 28.53 -3.98
N LYS A 133 10.67 28.95 -4.17
CA LYS A 133 11.39 28.63 -5.42
C LYS A 133 11.64 27.12 -5.48
N LEU A 134 11.24 26.49 -6.59
CA LEU A 134 11.58 25.08 -6.82
C LEU A 134 13.07 24.95 -7.14
N ASP A 135 13.84 24.41 -6.20
CA ASP A 135 15.27 24.13 -6.35
C ASP A 135 15.65 22.84 -5.59
N PHE A 136 15.10 21.72 -6.03
CA PHE A 136 15.40 20.40 -5.51
C PHE A 136 16.52 19.74 -6.32
N ARG A 137 17.62 19.38 -5.65
CA ARG A 137 18.79 18.74 -6.28
C ARG A 137 19.22 17.55 -5.46
N GLY A 138 18.81 16.35 -5.90
CA GLY A 138 19.17 15.09 -5.29
C GLY A 138 20.11 14.26 -6.16
N GLU A 139 20.37 13.05 -5.73
CA GLU A 139 21.15 12.04 -6.45
C GLU A 139 20.34 11.43 -7.61
N PHE A 140 19.04 11.21 -7.40
CA PHE A 140 18.16 10.53 -8.36
C PHE A 140 17.25 11.50 -9.13
N TYR A 141 16.89 12.63 -8.53
CA TYR A 141 15.92 13.57 -9.08
C TYR A 141 16.41 15.03 -8.95
N THR A 142 16.16 15.81 -9.99
CA THR A 142 16.44 17.26 -10.00
C THR A 142 15.22 17.99 -10.57
N HIS A 143 14.67 18.91 -9.78
CA HIS A 143 13.56 19.76 -10.16
C HIS A 143 13.89 21.22 -9.84
N THR A 144 14.18 22.02 -10.88
CA THR A 144 14.66 23.41 -10.70
C THR A 144 13.91 24.42 -11.57
N LEU A 145 12.84 23.96 -12.23
CA LEU A 145 12.04 24.82 -13.10
C LEU A 145 10.56 24.75 -12.73
N MET A 146 10.00 25.90 -12.39
CA MET A 146 8.56 26.11 -12.25
C MET A 146 8.24 27.52 -12.77
N THR A 147 7.57 27.58 -13.91
CA THR A 147 7.12 28.85 -14.47
C THR A 147 5.65 29.10 -14.10
N PRO A 148 5.19 30.37 -14.07
CA PRO A 148 3.81 30.68 -13.68
C PRO A 148 2.74 29.91 -14.46
N PHE A 149 2.99 29.63 -15.74
CA PHE A 149 2.04 28.90 -16.60
C PHE A 149 1.83 27.44 -16.17
N PHE A 150 2.85 26.79 -15.56
CA PHE A 150 2.77 25.41 -15.09
C PHE A 150 2.55 25.26 -13.59
N ASN A 151 2.43 26.38 -12.88
CA ASN A 151 2.14 26.38 -11.46
C ASN A 151 0.60 26.42 -11.24
N PRO A 152 -0.02 25.37 -10.69
CA PRO A 152 -1.47 25.32 -10.46
C PRO A 152 -1.92 26.27 -9.34
N GLY A 153 -0.98 26.84 -8.56
CA GLY A 153 -1.28 27.58 -7.35
C GLY A 153 -1.58 26.69 -6.14
N PRO A 154 -1.95 27.28 -5.02
CA PRO A 154 -2.22 26.55 -3.78
C PRO A 154 -3.48 25.70 -3.89
N ASN A 155 -3.39 24.47 -3.43
CA ASN A 155 -4.55 23.59 -3.27
C ASN A 155 -5.33 24.01 -2.03
N PRO A 156 -6.65 24.28 -2.12
CA PRO A 156 -7.45 24.74 -0.97
C PRO A 156 -7.52 23.72 0.17
N PHE A 157 -7.20 22.46 -0.10
CA PHE A 157 -7.17 21.36 0.88
C PHE A 157 -5.76 21.01 1.35
N GLY A 158 -4.74 21.76 0.91
CA GLY A 158 -3.34 21.46 1.16
C GLY A 158 -2.82 20.25 0.37
N PRO A 159 -1.54 19.88 0.57
CA PRO A 159 -0.95 18.72 -0.08
C PRO A 159 -1.57 17.42 0.43
N PRO A 160 -1.69 16.38 -0.42
CA PRO A 160 -2.19 15.08 0.00
C PRO A 160 -1.22 14.40 0.99
N LYS A 161 -1.77 13.55 1.86
CA LYS A 161 -0.95 12.67 2.68
C LYS A 161 -0.23 11.65 1.81
N VAL A 162 0.99 11.31 2.19
CA VAL A 162 1.80 10.28 1.53
C VAL A 162 1.90 9.08 2.46
N PHE A 163 1.48 7.92 1.97
CA PHE A 163 1.70 6.63 2.63
C PHE A 163 2.76 5.85 1.87
N LEU A 164 3.64 5.15 2.57
CA LEU A 164 4.67 4.35 1.94
C LEU A 164 4.51 2.88 2.31
N ALA A 165 4.44 2.01 1.29
CA ALA A 165 4.46 0.58 1.51
C ALA A 165 5.88 0.11 1.85
N ALA A 166 6.01 -0.62 2.95
CA ALA A 166 7.27 -1.19 3.38
C ALA A 166 7.10 -2.63 3.86
N VAL A 167 8.13 -3.44 3.62
CA VAL A 167 8.25 -4.82 4.11
C VAL A 167 9.46 -4.96 5.04
N GLY A 168 10.60 -4.40 4.64
CA GLY A 168 11.85 -4.50 5.38
C GLY A 168 12.21 -3.21 6.14
N GLU A 169 13.16 -3.32 7.05
CA GLU A 169 13.60 -2.27 7.96
C GLU A 169 13.95 -0.96 7.24
N HIS A 170 14.76 -1.00 6.19
CA HIS A 170 15.21 0.21 5.49
C HIS A 170 14.06 1.04 4.92
N MET A 171 13.08 0.40 4.30
CA MET A 171 11.92 1.10 3.74
C MET A 171 10.97 1.58 4.85
N THR A 172 10.86 0.85 5.96
CA THR A 172 10.10 1.27 7.15
C THR A 172 10.72 2.54 7.77
N ARG A 173 12.05 2.63 7.85
CA ARG A 173 12.75 3.85 8.29
C ARG A 173 12.48 5.04 7.36
N VAL A 174 12.50 4.81 6.04
CA VAL A 174 12.14 5.84 5.05
C VAL A 174 10.70 6.31 5.24
N ALA A 175 9.75 5.38 5.45
CA ALA A 175 8.35 5.73 5.72
C ALA A 175 8.24 6.64 6.94
N ALA A 176 8.87 6.28 8.05
CA ALA A 176 8.90 7.09 9.26
C ALA A 176 9.47 8.50 9.02
N GLU A 177 10.54 8.60 8.24
CA GLU A 177 11.23 9.87 8.00
C GLU A 177 10.41 10.83 7.13
N VAL A 178 9.91 10.36 5.98
CA VAL A 178 9.39 11.27 4.94
C VAL A 178 7.90 11.10 4.61
N ALA A 179 7.24 10.02 5.07
CA ALA A 179 5.81 9.79 4.82
C ALA A 179 4.92 10.22 6.01
N ASP A 180 3.61 10.19 5.80
CA ASP A 180 2.58 10.49 6.81
C ASP A 180 1.94 9.20 7.34
N GLY A 181 2.24 8.06 6.71
CA GLY A 181 1.78 6.75 7.13
C GLY A 181 2.53 5.60 6.47
N LEU A 182 2.33 4.41 7.02
CA LEU A 182 2.88 3.14 6.57
C LEU A 182 1.75 2.25 6.03
N LEU A 183 1.90 1.75 4.82
CA LEU A 183 1.12 0.64 4.30
C LEU A 183 1.91 -0.64 4.56
N VAL A 184 1.48 -1.42 5.52
CA VAL A 184 2.10 -2.71 5.80
C VAL A 184 1.73 -3.69 4.68
N HIS A 185 2.67 -4.52 4.25
CA HIS A 185 2.36 -5.53 3.25
C HIS A 185 1.48 -6.64 3.84
N GLY A 186 0.50 -7.14 3.07
CA GLY A 186 -0.39 -8.22 3.52
C GLY A 186 0.33 -9.51 3.92
N PHE A 187 1.54 -9.74 3.39
CA PHE A 187 2.41 -10.84 3.82
C PHE A 187 3.19 -10.45 5.08
N THR A 188 2.48 -10.39 6.18
CA THR A 188 3.03 -10.20 7.53
C THR A 188 2.15 -10.91 8.55
N THR A 189 2.64 -11.08 9.76
CA THR A 189 1.87 -11.67 10.86
C THR A 189 1.81 -10.68 12.02
N GLU A 190 0.85 -10.87 12.92
CA GLU A 190 0.77 -10.07 14.16
C GLU A 190 2.11 -10.09 14.92
N ARG A 191 2.74 -11.26 15.02
CA ARG A 191 4.04 -11.42 15.67
C ARG A 191 5.11 -10.60 14.98
N TYR A 192 5.19 -10.64 13.65
CA TYR A 192 6.18 -9.86 12.90
C TYR A 192 5.94 -8.34 13.03
N LEU A 193 4.67 -7.93 13.05
CA LEU A 193 4.32 -6.53 13.32
C LEU A 193 4.80 -6.07 14.69
N LYS A 194 4.55 -6.87 15.74
CA LYS A 194 4.89 -6.52 17.13
C LYS A 194 6.39 -6.60 17.43
N GLU A 195 7.07 -7.64 16.95
CA GLU A 195 8.46 -7.91 17.28
C GLU A 195 9.48 -7.23 16.35
N VAL A 196 9.09 -6.91 15.10
CA VAL A 196 10.01 -6.37 14.09
C VAL A 196 9.55 -5.01 13.56
N THR A 197 8.36 -4.94 12.93
CA THR A 197 7.96 -3.71 12.22
C THR A 197 7.73 -2.52 13.16
N THR A 198 6.96 -2.73 14.23
CA THR A 198 6.61 -1.66 15.18
C THR A 198 7.83 -1.08 15.89
N PRO A 199 8.77 -1.87 16.45
CA PRO A 199 9.97 -1.33 17.07
C PRO A 199 10.84 -0.49 16.13
N VAL A 200 11.03 -0.95 14.87
CA VAL A 200 11.76 -0.21 13.84
C VAL A 200 11.06 1.10 13.50
N LEU A 201 9.73 1.07 13.34
CA LEU A 201 8.94 2.25 13.04
C LEU A 201 9.03 3.29 14.18
N GLU A 202 8.85 2.87 15.42
CA GLU A 202 8.86 3.78 16.58
C GLU A 202 10.23 4.41 16.80
N GLU A 203 11.31 3.63 16.67
CA GLU A 203 12.68 4.15 16.71
C GLU A 203 12.91 5.20 15.64
N ALA A 204 12.49 4.91 14.39
CA ALA A 204 12.70 5.80 13.26
C ALA A 204 11.85 7.08 13.36
N LEU A 205 10.59 6.99 13.82
CA LEU A 205 9.74 8.17 14.08
C LEU A 205 10.36 9.06 15.15
N ARG A 206 10.86 8.48 16.24
CA ARG A 206 11.55 9.23 17.30
C ARG A 206 12.81 9.93 16.77
N ALA A 207 13.60 9.23 15.96
CA ALA A 207 14.79 9.81 15.32
C ALA A 207 14.44 10.95 14.35
N ALA A 208 13.29 10.86 13.68
CA ALA A 208 12.77 11.90 12.79
C ALA A 208 12.03 13.05 13.52
N GLY A 209 11.89 12.98 14.85
CA GLY A 209 11.14 13.96 15.63
C GLY A 209 9.64 13.98 15.37
N LYS A 210 9.07 12.87 14.90
CA LYS A 210 7.64 12.73 14.57
C LYS A 210 6.86 12.06 15.72
N ASP A 211 5.64 12.57 15.94
CA ASP A 211 4.71 11.98 16.88
C ASP A 211 4.06 10.72 16.31
N ARG A 212 4.18 9.60 17.05
CA ARG A 212 3.55 8.33 16.70
C ARG A 212 2.02 8.44 16.56
N ALA A 213 1.37 9.29 17.35
CA ALA A 213 -0.08 9.49 17.33
C ALA A 213 -0.57 10.13 16.02
N GLN A 214 0.28 10.85 15.30
CA GLN A 214 -0.04 11.49 14.03
C GLN A 214 0.34 10.62 12.82
N PHE A 215 1.05 9.51 13.04
CA PHE A 215 1.50 8.61 11.99
C PHE A 215 0.56 7.41 11.86
N GLN A 216 -0.09 7.27 10.72
CA GLN A 216 -1.04 6.19 10.47
C GLN A 216 -0.34 4.91 9.99
N VAL A 217 -0.85 3.76 10.44
CA VAL A 217 -0.41 2.44 9.96
C VAL A 217 -1.63 1.72 9.43
N SER A 218 -1.61 1.33 8.16
CA SER A 218 -2.66 0.54 7.53
C SER A 218 -2.15 -0.88 7.27
N TYR A 219 -2.95 -1.86 7.65
CA TYR A 219 -2.64 -3.28 7.50
C TYR A 219 -3.75 -4.01 6.74
N PRO A 220 -3.48 -4.53 5.53
CA PRO A 220 -4.42 -5.34 4.78
C PRO A 220 -4.38 -6.80 5.27
N GLY A 221 -5.09 -7.09 6.37
CA GLY A 221 -5.16 -8.41 6.96
C GLY A 221 -5.88 -9.43 6.08
N PHE A 222 -5.42 -10.67 6.07
CA PHE A 222 -6.18 -11.76 5.47
C PHE A 222 -7.35 -12.15 6.36
N VAL A 223 -8.49 -12.40 5.72
CA VAL A 223 -9.70 -12.88 6.38
C VAL A 223 -10.19 -14.13 5.65
N VAL A 224 -10.40 -15.19 6.41
CA VAL A 224 -11.07 -16.42 5.98
C VAL A 224 -12.44 -16.44 6.60
N THR A 225 -13.49 -16.28 5.80
CA THR A 225 -14.87 -16.25 6.26
C THR A 225 -15.80 -16.91 5.27
N GLY A 226 -16.92 -17.44 5.75
CA GLY A 226 -17.96 -18.07 4.97
C GLY A 226 -19.17 -18.37 5.83
N THR A 227 -20.33 -18.48 5.22
CA THR A 227 -21.62 -18.80 5.89
C THR A 227 -21.84 -20.30 6.05
N ASN A 228 -21.00 -21.12 5.43
CA ASN A 228 -21.03 -22.57 5.46
C ASN A 228 -19.61 -23.16 5.30
N GLU A 229 -19.47 -24.47 5.50
CA GLU A 229 -18.19 -25.17 5.44
C GLU A 229 -17.55 -25.10 4.06
N GLU A 230 -18.31 -25.18 2.97
CA GLU A 230 -17.80 -25.10 1.61
C GLU A 230 -17.16 -23.73 1.32
N GLU A 231 -17.82 -22.65 1.71
CA GLU A 231 -17.31 -21.29 1.59
C GLU A 231 -16.05 -21.08 2.44
N MET A 232 -16.04 -21.59 3.68
CA MET A 232 -14.89 -21.52 4.57
C MET A 232 -13.67 -22.24 3.95
N VAL A 233 -13.85 -23.44 3.42
CA VAL A 233 -12.78 -24.20 2.74
C VAL A 233 -12.27 -23.46 1.52
N ALA A 234 -13.17 -22.93 0.69
CA ALA A 234 -12.79 -22.17 -0.50
C ALA A 234 -12.01 -20.89 -0.15
N ALA A 235 -12.46 -20.15 0.88
CA ALA A 235 -11.77 -18.96 1.37
C ALA A 235 -10.39 -19.30 1.93
N ALA A 236 -10.27 -20.38 2.72
CA ALA A 236 -9.00 -20.84 3.25
C ALA A 236 -8.01 -21.22 2.14
N GLN A 237 -8.46 -21.92 1.11
CA GLN A 237 -7.62 -22.28 -0.05
C GLN A 237 -7.15 -21.04 -0.82
N ALA A 238 -8.03 -20.06 -1.03
CA ALA A 238 -7.67 -18.81 -1.70
C ALA A 238 -6.61 -18.04 -0.91
N VAL A 239 -6.76 -17.93 0.41
CA VAL A 239 -5.79 -17.26 1.28
C VAL A 239 -4.47 -18.03 1.34
N LYS A 240 -4.48 -19.37 1.43
CA LYS A 240 -3.27 -20.20 1.36
C LYS A 240 -2.52 -19.99 0.04
N ALA A 241 -3.22 -19.96 -1.08
CA ALA A 241 -2.62 -19.67 -2.39
C ALA A 241 -1.97 -18.28 -2.42
N GLN A 242 -2.61 -17.27 -1.83
CA GLN A 242 -2.07 -15.92 -1.76
C GLN A 242 -0.84 -15.82 -0.83
N ILE A 243 -0.86 -16.50 0.32
CA ILE A 243 0.29 -16.60 1.23
C ILE A 243 1.47 -17.29 0.50
N ALA A 244 1.23 -18.39 -0.19
CA ALA A 244 2.25 -19.11 -0.95
C ALA A 244 2.86 -18.25 -2.06
N PHE A 245 2.01 -17.52 -2.80
CA PHE A 245 2.44 -16.59 -3.85
C PHE A 245 3.39 -15.52 -3.29
N TYR A 246 3.02 -14.84 -2.22
CA TYR A 246 3.87 -13.83 -1.59
C TYR A 246 5.12 -14.46 -0.96
N GLY A 247 4.97 -15.60 -0.27
CA GLY A 247 6.06 -16.33 0.37
C GLY A 247 7.14 -16.80 -0.61
N SER A 248 6.83 -16.90 -1.90
CA SER A 248 7.82 -17.22 -2.95
C SER A 248 8.83 -16.09 -3.20
N THR A 249 8.52 -14.86 -2.76
CA THR A 249 9.36 -13.68 -2.99
C THR A 249 10.49 -13.62 -1.97
N PRO A 250 11.78 -13.59 -2.39
CA PRO A 250 12.90 -13.60 -1.45
C PRO A 250 12.90 -12.49 -0.40
N ALA A 251 12.41 -11.31 -0.76
CA ALA A 251 12.33 -10.16 0.16
C ALA A 251 11.40 -10.40 1.36
N TYR A 252 10.51 -11.38 1.31
CA TYR A 252 9.54 -11.68 2.38
C TYR A 252 9.98 -12.84 3.28
N ARG A 253 11.12 -13.47 2.97
CA ARG A 253 11.70 -14.55 3.78
C ARG A 253 11.81 -14.23 5.29
N PRO A 254 12.18 -13.01 5.74
CA PRO A 254 12.27 -12.71 7.16
C PRO A 254 10.97 -12.93 7.95
N VAL A 255 9.80 -12.77 7.31
CA VAL A 255 8.51 -13.06 7.96
C VAL A 255 8.39 -14.55 8.27
N LEU A 256 8.77 -15.42 7.31
CA LEU A 256 8.77 -16.88 7.51
C LEU A 256 9.83 -17.31 8.53
N GLU A 257 11.03 -16.72 8.48
CA GLU A 257 12.14 -17.04 9.40
C GLU A 257 11.76 -16.78 10.87
N LEU A 258 11.04 -15.71 11.16
CA LEU A 258 10.58 -15.42 12.52
C LEU A 258 9.70 -16.54 13.12
N HIS A 259 9.00 -17.28 12.26
CA HIS A 259 8.18 -18.43 12.65
C HIS A 259 8.88 -19.78 12.52
N GLY A 260 10.15 -19.83 12.11
CA GLY A 260 10.87 -21.08 11.87
C GLY A 260 10.53 -21.73 10.51
N TRP A 261 9.87 -21.03 9.60
CA TRP A 261 9.46 -21.53 8.28
C TRP A 261 10.33 -21.01 7.14
N GLY A 262 11.53 -20.53 7.43
CA GLY A 262 12.42 -19.87 6.46
C GLY A 262 12.78 -20.73 5.23
N ASP A 263 12.87 -22.06 5.40
CA ASP A 263 13.22 -22.99 4.31
C ASP A 263 12.12 -23.06 3.24
N LEU A 264 10.85 -22.88 3.63
CA LEU A 264 9.71 -22.87 2.72
C LEU A 264 9.84 -21.83 1.60
N GLN A 265 10.49 -20.69 1.88
CA GLN A 265 10.68 -19.63 0.87
C GLN A 265 11.39 -20.15 -0.38
N GLY A 266 12.45 -20.95 -0.19
CA GLY A 266 13.22 -21.52 -1.30
C GLY A 266 12.38 -22.46 -2.16
N GLU A 267 11.59 -23.33 -1.54
CA GLU A 267 10.71 -24.27 -2.22
C GLU A 267 9.62 -23.55 -3.00
N LEU A 268 8.92 -22.60 -2.38
CA LEU A 268 7.91 -21.76 -3.03
C LEU A 268 8.49 -20.99 -4.22
N ASN A 269 9.71 -20.46 -4.10
CA ASN A 269 10.38 -19.75 -5.20
C ASN A 269 10.67 -20.66 -6.40
N VAL A 270 11.07 -21.91 -6.17
CA VAL A 270 11.29 -22.90 -7.23
C VAL A 270 9.98 -23.25 -7.92
N LEU A 271 8.93 -23.56 -7.16
CA LEU A 271 7.61 -23.91 -7.70
C LEU A 271 6.98 -22.76 -8.49
N SER A 272 7.12 -21.52 -8.02
CA SER A 272 6.61 -20.33 -8.70
C SER A 272 7.21 -20.15 -10.10
N LYS A 273 8.51 -20.42 -10.26
CA LYS A 273 9.20 -20.38 -11.56
C LYS A 273 8.75 -21.49 -12.51
N GLN A 274 8.19 -22.57 -11.98
CA GLN A 274 7.62 -23.68 -12.73
C GLN A 274 6.11 -23.49 -13.02
N GLY A 275 5.49 -22.44 -12.51
CA GLY A 275 4.05 -22.20 -12.66
C GLY A 275 3.15 -23.15 -11.85
N LYS A 276 3.69 -23.81 -10.82
CA LYS A 276 3.01 -24.81 -9.99
C LYS A 276 2.24 -24.18 -8.84
N TRP A 277 1.33 -23.28 -9.17
CA TRP A 277 0.62 -22.45 -8.21
C TRP A 277 -0.25 -23.23 -7.22
N LYS A 278 -0.88 -24.33 -7.67
CA LYS A 278 -1.70 -25.18 -6.80
C LYS A 278 -0.84 -25.90 -5.77
N GLU A 279 0.27 -26.53 -6.21
CA GLU A 279 1.20 -27.22 -5.33
C GLU A 279 1.77 -26.28 -4.25
N MET A 280 2.04 -25.01 -4.60
CA MET A 280 2.50 -24.01 -3.64
C MET A 280 1.47 -23.76 -2.51
N GLY A 281 0.18 -23.65 -2.84
CA GLY A 281 -0.87 -23.46 -1.85
C GLY A 281 -1.01 -24.64 -0.88
N GLU A 282 -0.75 -25.87 -1.36
CA GLU A 282 -0.78 -27.10 -0.56
C GLU A 282 0.35 -27.17 0.50
N LEU A 283 1.43 -26.43 0.30
CA LEU A 283 2.52 -26.32 1.27
C LEU A 283 2.22 -25.42 2.48
N ILE A 284 1.14 -24.61 2.42
CA ILE A 284 0.75 -23.75 3.52
C ILE A 284 -0.11 -24.53 4.51
N SER A 285 0.45 -24.80 5.69
CA SER A 285 -0.23 -25.51 6.77
C SER A 285 -1.38 -24.66 7.39
N ASP A 286 -2.23 -25.30 8.18
CA ASP A 286 -3.28 -24.60 8.92
C ASP A 286 -2.69 -23.67 10.01
N ASP A 287 -1.58 -24.05 10.63
CA ASP A 287 -0.85 -23.19 11.58
C ASP A 287 -0.32 -21.91 10.90
N MET A 288 0.22 -22.05 9.68
CA MET A 288 0.63 -20.90 8.88
C MET A 288 -0.57 -20.01 8.54
N LEU A 289 -1.67 -20.61 8.05
CA LEU A 289 -2.90 -19.89 7.76
C LEU A 289 -3.39 -19.10 8.98
N ALA A 290 -3.42 -19.73 10.15
CA ALA A 290 -3.85 -19.10 11.41
C ALA A 290 -2.94 -17.94 11.84
N ALA A 291 -1.63 -18.01 11.55
CA ALA A 291 -0.70 -16.93 11.84
C ALA A 291 -0.92 -15.70 10.94
N PHE A 292 -1.32 -15.90 9.69
CA PHE A 292 -1.53 -14.83 8.71
C PHE A 292 -2.96 -14.29 8.66
N ALA A 293 -3.98 -15.13 8.89
CA ALA A 293 -5.38 -14.80 8.66
C ALA A 293 -6.23 -14.83 9.92
N VAL A 294 -7.21 -13.93 10.01
CA VAL A 294 -8.35 -14.05 10.93
C VAL A 294 -9.34 -15.01 10.30
N GLN A 295 -9.84 -15.98 11.08
CA GLN A 295 -10.73 -17.04 10.59
C GLN A 295 -11.99 -17.12 11.46
N GLY A 296 -13.16 -17.11 10.85
CA GLY A 296 -14.43 -17.20 11.55
C GLY A 296 -15.64 -16.95 10.65
N THR A 297 -16.84 -17.13 11.20
CA THR A 297 -18.07 -16.75 10.51
C THR A 297 -18.16 -15.24 10.33
N PRO A 298 -18.98 -14.71 9.41
CA PRO A 298 -19.16 -13.27 9.24
C PRO A 298 -19.49 -12.51 10.52
N GLU A 299 -20.24 -13.13 11.43
CA GLU A 299 -20.63 -12.57 12.73
C GLU A 299 -19.46 -12.50 13.72
N GLU A 300 -18.51 -13.43 13.63
CA GLU A 300 -17.34 -13.49 14.51
C GLU A 300 -16.20 -12.56 14.06
N ILE A 301 -16.05 -12.34 12.77
CA ILE A 301 -14.93 -11.59 12.18
C ILE A 301 -14.72 -10.23 12.84
N PRO A 302 -15.74 -9.37 13.07
CA PRO A 302 -15.53 -8.06 13.69
C PRO A 302 -14.85 -8.15 15.06
N ARG A 303 -15.28 -9.09 15.91
CA ARG A 303 -14.69 -9.33 17.23
C ARG A 303 -13.25 -9.82 17.11
N LEU A 304 -12.99 -10.82 16.24
CA LEU A 304 -11.68 -11.41 16.06
C LEU A 304 -10.65 -10.42 15.48
N VAL A 305 -11.09 -9.53 14.58
CA VAL A 305 -10.25 -8.44 14.06
C VAL A 305 -9.89 -7.46 15.18
N LEU A 306 -10.86 -7.08 16.02
CA LEU A 306 -10.61 -6.20 17.17
C LEU A 306 -9.67 -6.83 18.20
N GLU A 307 -9.83 -8.11 18.49
CA GLU A 307 -8.96 -8.84 19.44
C GLU A 307 -7.51 -8.92 18.93
N ARG A 308 -7.32 -9.03 17.60
CA ARG A 308 -6.00 -9.20 17.00
C ARG A 308 -5.28 -7.86 16.72
N PHE A 309 -6.01 -6.82 16.34
CA PHE A 309 -5.45 -5.55 15.83
C PHE A 309 -6.00 -4.30 16.53
N GLY A 310 -6.92 -4.44 17.44
CA GLY A 310 -7.56 -3.35 18.20
C GLY A 310 -6.73 -2.70 19.29
#